data_ddf09685eab2f0dbee0797d19ffc0e15
#
_entry.id   ddf09685eab2f0dbee0797d19ffc0e15
#
_cell.length_a   1.000
_cell.length_b   1.000
_cell.length_c   1.000
_cell.angle_alpha   90.00
_cell.angle_beta   90.00
_cell.angle_gamma   90.00
#
_symmetry.space_group_name_H-M   'P 1'
#
loop_
_entity.id
_entity.type
_entity.pdbx_description
1 polymer ?
#
loop_
_entity_poly.entity_id
_entity_poly.type
_entity_poly.pdbx_seq_one_letter_code
_entity_poly.pdbx_strand_id
1 'polypeptide(L)'
;MSLIEDDAYLYRDTFFVCFKDENRPTTQDVAECFEKLGAKYDVGEIREIDGRFGSVTVKSHQDYSAMDIAFVTGDEVTEQIQNLILEFRTMTLTGDDREKLESFQQCTARFDVFHFEEQSNESGNSPVEMIDPGGLLLVIEKLAALTGGVALDPQSQTLL
;
A
#
# COMPACT_ATOMS: atom_id res chain seq x y z
N MET A 1 9.29 -3.49 13.80
CA MET A 1 10.25 -4.33 13.05
C MET A 1 9.82 -4.44 11.61
N SER A 2 10.72 -4.16 10.69
CA SER A 2 10.42 -4.28 9.26
C SER A 2 10.50 -5.73 8.82
N LEU A 3 9.61 -6.13 7.92
CA LEU A 3 9.62 -7.46 7.32
C LEU A 3 10.87 -7.72 6.46
N ILE A 4 11.55 -6.67 6.02
CA ILE A 4 12.78 -6.76 5.23
C ILE A 4 13.87 -7.53 6.00
N GLU A 5 13.89 -7.39 7.32
CA GLU A 5 14.88 -8.04 8.19
C GLU A 5 14.48 -9.45 8.63
N ASP A 6 13.26 -9.89 8.28
CA ASP A 6 12.74 -11.20 8.67
C ASP A 6 12.91 -12.21 7.54
N ASP A 7 13.75 -13.22 7.77
CA ASP A 7 14.05 -14.25 6.77
C ASP A 7 12.83 -15.09 6.39
N ALA A 8 11.77 -15.09 7.20
CA ALA A 8 10.52 -15.78 6.88
C ALA A 8 9.71 -15.09 5.77
N TYR A 9 10.11 -13.89 5.37
CA TYR A 9 9.38 -13.08 4.39
C TYR A 9 10.30 -12.66 3.25
N LEU A 10 9.80 -12.82 2.02
CA LEU A 10 10.49 -12.43 0.80
C LEU A 10 9.77 -11.23 0.18
N TYR A 11 10.52 -10.14 -0.04
CA TYR A 11 9.97 -8.96 -0.71
C TYR A 11 9.52 -9.30 -2.14
N ARG A 12 8.32 -8.83 -2.51
CA ARG A 12 7.73 -9.05 -3.83
C ARG A 12 7.63 -7.76 -4.64
N ASP A 13 6.90 -6.79 -4.15
CA ASP A 13 6.62 -5.57 -4.88
C ASP A 13 6.19 -4.44 -3.93
N THR A 14 6.11 -3.24 -4.50
CA THR A 14 5.70 -2.05 -3.77
C THR A 14 4.52 -1.42 -4.49
N PHE A 15 3.53 -1.00 -3.70
CA PHE A 15 2.38 -0.23 -4.20
C PHE A 15 2.36 1.13 -3.50
N PHE A 16 1.78 2.13 -4.16
CA PHE A 16 1.59 3.44 -3.56
C PHE A 16 0.11 3.75 -3.43
N VAL A 17 -0.26 4.39 -2.32
CA VAL A 17 -1.56 5.06 -2.16
C VAL A 17 -1.23 6.52 -1.95
N CYS A 18 -1.53 7.37 -2.94
CA CYS A 18 -1.21 8.79 -2.90
C CYS A 18 -2.44 9.60 -2.53
N PHE A 19 -2.26 10.60 -1.66
CA PHE A 19 -3.36 11.41 -1.14
C PHE A 19 -2.86 12.79 -0.74
N LYS A 20 -3.80 13.65 -0.36
CA LYS A 20 -3.45 14.95 0.20
C LYS A 20 -3.03 14.78 1.66
N ASP A 21 -1.95 15.42 2.07
CA ASP A 21 -1.44 15.33 3.44
C ASP A 21 -2.51 15.68 4.49
N GLU A 22 -3.40 16.63 4.18
CA GLU A 22 -4.51 17.00 5.07
C GLU A 22 -5.50 15.85 5.34
N ASN A 23 -5.51 14.84 4.47
CA ASN A 23 -6.38 13.66 4.61
C ASN A 23 -5.70 12.50 5.32
N ARG A 24 -4.51 12.69 5.84
CA ARG A 24 -3.78 11.67 6.58
C ARG A 24 -4.63 11.14 7.73
N PRO A 25 -4.87 9.81 7.80
CA PRO A 25 -5.74 9.24 8.83
C PRO A 25 -5.06 9.20 10.21
N THR A 26 -5.88 9.07 11.24
CA THR A 26 -5.39 8.79 12.59
C THR A 26 -5.07 7.29 12.71
N THR A 27 -4.35 6.92 13.78
CA THR A 27 -4.11 5.50 14.08
C THR A 27 -5.42 4.76 14.32
N GLN A 28 -6.40 5.42 14.93
CA GLN A 28 -7.73 4.88 15.17
C GLN A 28 -8.45 4.57 13.85
N ASP A 29 -8.39 5.48 12.89
CA ASP A 29 -9.02 5.30 11.57
C ASP A 29 -8.47 4.07 10.85
N VAL A 30 -7.15 3.88 10.90
CA VAL A 30 -6.49 2.74 10.27
C VAL A 30 -6.85 1.44 11.00
N ALA A 31 -6.85 1.45 12.33
CA ALA A 31 -7.25 0.30 13.14
C ALA A 31 -8.67 -0.16 12.80
N GLU A 32 -9.61 0.77 12.72
CA GLU A 32 -11.00 0.48 12.36
C GLU A 32 -11.12 -0.06 10.93
N CYS A 33 -10.32 0.47 10.02
CA CYS A 33 -10.28 0.01 8.63
C CYS A 33 -9.93 -1.48 8.56
N PHE A 34 -8.87 -1.91 9.27
CA PHE A 34 -8.46 -3.31 9.29
C PHE A 34 -9.45 -4.19 10.05
N GLU A 35 -10.06 -3.68 11.12
CA GLU A 35 -11.09 -4.41 11.84
C GLU A 35 -12.27 -4.77 10.93
N LYS A 36 -12.68 -3.85 10.08
CA LYS A 36 -13.76 -4.07 9.12
C LYS A 36 -13.37 -5.03 8.00
N LEU A 37 -12.09 -5.14 7.69
CA LEU A 37 -11.60 -6.06 6.65
C LEU A 37 -11.64 -7.53 7.07
N GLY A 38 -11.63 -7.81 8.36
CA GLY A 38 -11.85 -9.14 8.89
C GLY A 38 -10.66 -9.73 9.63
N ALA A 39 -10.92 -10.87 10.27
CA ALA A 39 -10.00 -11.51 11.21
C ALA A 39 -8.78 -12.19 10.54
N LYS A 40 -8.77 -12.34 9.23
CA LYS A 40 -7.62 -12.95 8.55
C LYS A 40 -6.36 -12.08 8.57
N TYR A 41 -6.54 -10.78 8.83
CA TYR A 41 -5.42 -9.85 8.92
C TYR A 41 -4.93 -9.76 10.36
N ASP A 42 -3.70 -10.17 10.58
CA ASP A 42 -3.01 -10.00 11.85
C ASP A 42 -2.29 -8.64 11.81
N VAL A 43 -2.87 -7.67 12.49
CA VAL A 43 -2.39 -6.29 12.49
C VAL A 43 -1.44 -6.12 13.66
N GLY A 44 -0.19 -5.76 13.35
CA GLY A 44 0.82 -5.47 14.35
C GLY A 44 0.58 -4.15 15.06
N GLU A 45 1.57 -3.71 15.82
CA GLU A 45 1.51 -2.43 16.51
C GLU A 45 1.46 -1.29 15.48
N ILE A 46 0.43 -0.46 15.60
CA ILE A 46 0.29 0.74 14.76
C ILE A 46 1.11 1.86 15.39
N ARG A 47 2.09 2.35 14.64
CA ARG A 47 2.94 3.44 15.10
C ARG A 47 2.38 4.77 14.70
N GLU A 48 2.48 5.73 15.62
CA GLU A 48 2.02 7.09 15.42
C GLU A 48 3.23 8.00 15.16
N ILE A 49 3.07 8.92 14.21
CA ILE A 49 4.07 9.95 13.92
C ILE A 49 3.31 11.28 13.87
N ASP A 50 3.73 12.24 14.68
CA ASP A 50 3.13 13.57 14.75
C ASP A 50 1.61 13.55 15.02
N GLY A 51 1.16 12.64 15.87
CA GLY A 51 -0.23 12.54 16.29
C GLY A 51 -1.15 11.82 15.32
N ARG A 52 -0.64 11.28 14.20
CA ARG A 52 -1.41 10.57 13.19
C ARG A 52 -0.70 9.28 12.78
N PHE A 53 -1.38 8.48 11.96
CA PHE A 53 -0.84 7.20 11.49
C PHE A 53 0.55 7.37 10.86
N GLY A 54 1.49 6.54 11.27
CA GLY A 54 2.86 6.52 10.73
C GLY A 54 3.18 5.23 9.99
N SER A 55 3.02 4.09 10.64
CA SER A 55 3.32 2.79 10.02
C SER A 55 2.65 1.62 10.73
N VAL A 56 2.51 0.52 10.01
CA VAL A 56 2.01 -0.75 10.56
C VAL A 56 2.49 -1.91 9.71
N THR A 57 2.73 -3.06 10.34
CA THR A 57 2.96 -4.33 9.66
C THR A 57 1.71 -5.19 9.78
N VAL A 58 1.22 -5.71 8.66
CA VAL A 58 0.01 -6.52 8.59
C VAL A 58 0.37 -7.86 7.96
N LYS A 59 -0.03 -8.95 8.60
CA LYS A 59 0.21 -10.30 8.12
C LYS A 59 -1.10 -11.00 7.81
N SER A 60 -1.14 -11.76 6.73
CA SER A 60 -2.25 -12.64 6.40
C SER A 60 -1.68 -14.03 6.13
N HIS A 61 -1.53 -14.83 7.18
CA HIS A 61 -0.95 -16.17 7.09
C HIS A 61 -1.76 -17.09 6.17
N GLN A 62 -3.07 -16.89 6.14
CA GLN A 62 -3.98 -17.64 5.28
C GLN A 62 -3.65 -17.44 3.79
N ASP A 63 -3.20 -16.25 3.42
CA ASP A 63 -2.86 -15.89 2.04
C ASP A 63 -1.35 -15.97 1.74
N TYR A 64 -0.54 -16.40 2.72
CA TYR A 64 0.92 -16.39 2.65
C TYR A 64 1.47 -15.01 2.29
N SER A 65 0.86 -13.98 2.82
CA SER A 65 1.12 -12.59 2.46
C SER A 65 1.33 -11.74 3.70
N ALA A 66 2.16 -10.72 3.56
CA ALA A 66 2.34 -9.71 4.59
C ALA A 66 2.67 -8.38 3.92
N MET A 67 2.47 -7.30 4.63
CA MET A 67 2.77 -5.97 4.11
C MET A 67 3.24 -5.03 5.21
N ASP A 68 4.20 -4.18 4.86
CA ASP A 68 4.59 -3.02 5.65
C ASP A 68 3.97 -1.79 5.00
N ILE A 69 3.23 -1.01 5.78
CA ILE A 69 2.58 0.21 5.31
C ILE A 69 3.20 1.37 6.06
N ALA A 70 3.74 2.35 5.34
CA ALA A 70 4.40 3.50 5.93
C ALA A 70 3.94 4.80 5.28
N PHE A 71 3.71 5.81 6.12
CA PHE A 71 3.40 7.17 5.65
C PHE A 71 4.69 7.87 5.24
N VAL A 72 4.66 8.49 4.05
CA VAL A 72 5.78 9.27 3.52
C VAL A 72 5.26 10.59 2.97
N THR A 73 5.95 11.68 3.30
CA THR A 73 5.63 13.02 2.80
C THR A 73 6.91 13.81 2.60
N GLY A 74 6.81 14.96 1.94
CA GLY A 74 7.91 15.88 1.71
C GLY A 74 8.13 16.15 0.22
N ASP A 75 9.12 16.99 -0.08
CA ASP A 75 9.43 17.44 -1.43
C ASP A 75 9.79 16.28 -2.36
N GLU A 76 10.47 15.28 -1.85
CA GLU A 76 10.84 14.08 -2.61
C GLU A 76 9.61 13.32 -3.11
N VAL A 77 8.59 13.18 -2.25
CA VAL A 77 7.33 12.54 -2.63
C VAL A 77 6.63 13.33 -3.72
N THR A 78 6.54 14.65 -3.55
CA THR A 78 5.92 15.54 -4.54
C THR A 78 6.64 15.45 -5.89
N GLU A 79 7.96 15.45 -5.89
CA GLU A 79 8.77 15.31 -7.10
C GLU A 79 8.53 13.98 -7.80
N GLN A 80 8.48 12.88 -7.04
CA GLN A 80 8.20 11.55 -7.60
C GLN A 80 6.79 11.47 -8.20
N ILE A 81 5.81 12.09 -7.55
CA ILE A 81 4.44 12.16 -8.08
C ILE A 81 4.43 12.91 -9.41
N GLN A 82 5.12 14.04 -9.51
CA GLN A 82 5.20 14.80 -10.76
C GLN A 82 5.83 13.98 -11.88
N ASN A 83 6.89 13.24 -11.58
CA ASN A 83 7.54 12.37 -12.56
C ASN A 83 6.62 11.25 -13.05
N LEU A 84 5.86 10.63 -12.15
CA LEU A 84 4.88 9.60 -12.51
C LEU A 84 3.76 10.16 -13.38
N ILE A 85 3.30 11.37 -13.09
CA ILE A 85 2.28 12.05 -13.90
C ILE A 85 2.75 12.22 -15.33
N LEU A 86 4.01 12.64 -15.53
CA LEU A 86 4.58 12.79 -16.86
C LEU A 86 4.61 11.46 -17.62
N GLU A 87 4.94 10.37 -16.93
CA GLU A 87 4.93 9.04 -17.52
C GLU A 87 3.52 8.61 -17.94
N PHE A 88 2.53 8.80 -17.06
CA PHE A 88 1.14 8.45 -17.35
C PHE A 88 0.55 9.24 -18.52
N ARG A 89 0.97 10.49 -18.72
CA ARG A 89 0.48 11.31 -19.81
C ARG A 89 0.89 10.80 -21.19
N THR A 90 1.93 9.97 -21.26
CA THR A 90 2.36 9.35 -22.52
C THR A 90 1.58 8.11 -22.89
N MET A 91 0.71 7.63 -21.98
CA MET A 91 -0.07 6.41 -22.13
C MET A 91 -1.49 6.73 -22.61
N THR A 92 -2.11 5.76 -23.31
CA THR A 92 -3.52 5.86 -23.66
C THR A 92 -4.34 5.52 -22.42
N LEU A 93 -5.09 6.49 -21.90
CA LEU A 93 -5.85 6.34 -20.67
C LEU A 93 -7.35 6.27 -20.97
N THR A 94 -8.08 5.47 -20.16
CA THR A 94 -9.53 5.47 -20.14
C THR A 94 -10.05 6.74 -19.46
N GLY A 95 -11.36 7.01 -19.55
CA GLY A 95 -11.97 8.14 -18.84
C GLY A 95 -11.77 8.08 -17.33
N ASP A 96 -11.91 6.88 -16.74
CA ASP A 96 -11.70 6.67 -15.30
C ASP A 96 -10.23 6.92 -14.91
N ASP A 97 -9.30 6.50 -15.72
CA ASP A 97 -7.87 6.72 -15.49
C ASP A 97 -7.51 8.20 -15.54
N ARG A 98 -8.15 8.96 -16.40
CA ARG A 98 -7.95 10.42 -16.48
C ARG A 98 -8.41 11.12 -15.22
N GLU A 99 -9.55 10.72 -14.67
CA GLU A 99 -10.06 11.26 -13.42
C GLU A 99 -9.11 10.94 -12.26
N LYS A 100 -8.61 9.71 -12.21
CA LYS A 100 -7.62 9.30 -11.22
C LYS A 100 -6.34 10.11 -11.36
N LEU A 101 -5.90 10.38 -12.58
CA LEU A 101 -4.70 11.16 -12.83
C LEU A 101 -4.86 12.61 -12.36
N GLU A 102 -6.04 13.21 -12.55
CA GLU A 102 -6.32 14.56 -12.04
C GLU A 102 -6.26 14.60 -10.52
N SER A 103 -6.84 13.61 -9.84
CA SER A 103 -6.76 13.48 -8.39
C SER A 103 -5.31 13.27 -7.93
N PHE A 104 -4.56 12.49 -8.67
CA PHE A 104 -3.16 12.19 -8.41
C PHE A 104 -2.30 13.46 -8.41
N GLN A 105 -2.57 14.40 -9.31
CA GLN A 105 -1.84 15.67 -9.40
C GLN A 105 -1.94 16.51 -8.13
N GLN A 106 -2.98 16.30 -7.32
CA GLN A 106 -3.22 17.05 -6.09
C GLN A 106 -2.62 16.39 -4.86
N CYS A 107 -2.04 15.20 -5.02
CA CYS A 107 -1.48 14.45 -3.90
C CYS A 107 -0.16 15.06 -3.42
N THR A 108 0.02 15.12 -2.11
CA THR A 108 1.21 15.66 -1.45
C THR A 108 1.87 14.68 -0.50
N ALA A 109 1.24 13.50 -0.32
CA ALA A 109 1.71 12.46 0.58
C ALA A 109 1.36 11.10 0.00
N ARG A 110 1.90 10.06 0.59
CA ARG A 110 1.57 8.70 0.16
C ARG A 110 1.77 7.69 1.28
N PHE A 111 1.12 6.53 1.14
CA PHE A 111 1.52 5.31 1.83
C PHE A 111 2.38 4.49 0.88
N ASP A 112 3.52 4.04 1.36
CA ASP A 112 4.30 2.98 0.71
C ASP A 112 3.78 1.66 1.28
N VAL A 113 3.32 0.78 0.40
CA VAL A 113 2.85 -0.55 0.78
C VAL A 113 3.83 -1.57 0.22
N PHE A 114 4.69 -2.08 1.08
CA PHE A 114 5.67 -3.11 0.70
C PHE A 114 5.04 -4.47 0.91
N HIS A 115 4.92 -5.22 -0.17
CA HIS A 115 4.30 -6.55 -0.17
C HIS A 115 5.36 -7.65 -0.06
N PHE A 116 5.12 -8.60 0.84
CA PHE A 116 6.02 -9.72 1.11
C PHE A 116 5.26 -11.04 0.98
N GLU A 117 5.99 -12.07 0.56
CA GLU A 117 5.55 -13.45 0.56
C GLU A 117 6.07 -14.15 1.80
N GLU A 118 5.20 -14.86 2.54
CA GLU A 118 5.59 -15.70 3.65
C GLU A 118 6.17 -17.01 3.09
N GLN A 119 7.42 -17.30 3.46
CA GLN A 119 8.08 -18.53 3.01
C GLN A 119 7.73 -19.70 3.93
N SER A 120 7.36 -20.83 3.32
CA SER A 120 7.12 -22.06 4.05
C SER A 120 8.43 -22.84 4.22
N ASN A 121 8.76 -23.18 5.46
CA ASN A 121 9.95 -23.99 5.76
C ASN A 121 9.73 -25.49 5.57
N GLU A 122 8.51 -25.94 5.34
CA GLU A 122 8.17 -27.36 5.46
C GLU A 122 8.43 -28.20 4.21
N SER A 123 8.45 -27.62 3.01
CA SER A 123 8.47 -28.45 1.80
C SER A 123 9.47 -28.01 0.74
N GLY A 124 10.19 -26.95 0.93
CA GLY A 124 11.03 -26.39 -0.11
C GLY A 124 10.27 -25.90 -1.34
N ASN A 125 8.97 -26.09 -1.37
CA ASN A 125 8.12 -25.56 -2.43
C ASN A 125 7.71 -24.12 -2.09
N SER A 126 7.93 -23.22 -3.03
CA SER A 126 7.45 -21.85 -2.89
C SER A 126 5.93 -21.86 -2.93
N PRO A 127 5.24 -21.20 -1.98
CA PRO A 127 3.80 -21.05 -2.02
C PRO A 127 3.33 -19.99 -3.03
N VAL A 128 4.15 -19.63 -4.02
CA VAL A 128 3.85 -18.57 -4.99
C VAL A 128 2.50 -18.75 -5.65
N GLU A 129 2.15 -19.99 -5.97
CA GLU A 129 0.86 -20.31 -6.60
C GLU A 129 -0.31 -20.17 -5.64
N MET A 130 -0.03 -20.10 -4.33
CA MET A 130 -1.05 -20.02 -3.28
C MET A 130 -1.25 -18.61 -2.75
N ILE A 131 -0.46 -17.66 -3.22
CA ILE A 131 -0.60 -16.25 -2.82
C ILE A 131 -1.86 -15.69 -3.45
N ASP A 132 -2.75 -15.17 -2.61
CA ASP A 132 -3.94 -14.47 -3.07
C ASP A 132 -3.68 -12.96 -3.11
N PRO A 133 -3.44 -12.38 -4.28
CA PRO A 133 -3.23 -10.93 -4.39
C PRO A 133 -4.50 -10.13 -4.07
N GLY A 134 -5.66 -10.78 -4.07
CA GLY A 134 -6.93 -10.13 -3.76
C GLY A 134 -6.94 -9.53 -2.36
N GLY A 135 -6.33 -10.21 -1.37
CA GLY A 135 -6.23 -9.72 0.00
C GLY A 135 -5.43 -8.42 0.09
N LEU A 136 -4.31 -8.34 -0.63
CA LEU A 136 -3.49 -7.14 -0.72
C LEU A 136 -4.23 -6.01 -1.41
N LEU A 137 -4.84 -6.29 -2.56
CA LEU A 137 -5.55 -5.29 -3.36
C LEU A 137 -6.73 -4.71 -2.58
N LEU A 138 -7.40 -5.53 -1.78
CA LEU A 138 -8.50 -5.08 -0.94
C LEU A 138 -8.02 -4.07 0.12
N VAL A 139 -6.86 -4.32 0.74
CA VAL A 139 -6.26 -3.39 1.70
C VAL A 139 -5.93 -2.07 1.02
N ILE A 140 -5.30 -2.12 -0.15
CA ILE A 140 -4.93 -0.93 -0.92
C ILE A 140 -6.17 -0.13 -1.29
N GLU A 141 -7.23 -0.78 -1.75
CA GLU A 141 -8.50 -0.15 -2.09
C GLU A 141 -9.11 0.57 -0.89
N LYS A 142 -9.10 -0.08 0.28
CA LYS A 142 -9.65 0.50 1.50
C LYS A 142 -8.84 1.68 2.01
N LEU A 143 -7.51 1.62 1.90
CA LEU A 143 -6.65 2.75 2.27
C LEU A 143 -6.88 3.93 1.32
N ALA A 144 -7.06 3.68 0.03
CA ALA A 144 -7.38 4.73 -0.94
C ALA A 144 -8.73 5.38 -0.61
N ALA A 145 -9.74 4.59 -0.29
CA ALA A 145 -11.05 5.09 0.11
C ALA A 145 -10.98 5.91 1.41
N LEU A 146 -10.21 5.46 2.38
CA LEU A 146 -10.05 6.13 3.68
C LEU A 146 -9.43 7.53 3.52
N THR A 147 -8.51 7.69 2.59
CA THR A 147 -7.75 8.92 2.38
C THR A 147 -8.30 9.79 1.24
N GLY A 148 -9.27 9.27 0.48
CA GLY A 148 -9.72 9.91 -0.76
C GLY A 148 -8.62 9.94 -1.83
N GLY A 149 -7.69 8.98 -1.75
CA GLY A 149 -6.49 8.95 -2.56
C GLY A 149 -6.57 8.08 -3.79
N VAL A 150 -5.44 7.95 -4.46
CA VAL A 150 -5.29 7.16 -5.69
C VAL A 150 -4.24 6.09 -5.45
N ALA A 151 -4.61 4.83 -5.72
CA ALA A 151 -3.71 3.71 -5.62
C ALA A 151 -3.04 3.43 -6.97
N LEU A 152 -1.77 3.04 -6.94
CA LEU A 152 -1.05 2.70 -8.16
C LEU A 152 0.05 1.68 -7.92
N ASP A 153 0.40 0.98 -8.99
CA ASP A 153 1.55 0.10 -9.04
C ASP A 153 2.66 0.82 -9.83
N PRO A 154 3.71 1.31 -9.14
CA PRO A 154 4.77 2.06 -9.82
C PRO A 154 5.63 1.22 -10.74
N GLN A 155 5.71 -0.10 -10.51
CA GLN A 155 6.53 -0.99 -11.33
C GLN A 155 5.91 -1.24 -12.70
N SER A 156 4.60 -1.46 -12.75
CA SER A 156 3.86 -1.65 -14.00
C SER A 156 3.30 -0.35 -14.55
N GLN A 157 3.43 0.76 -13.83
CA GLN A 157 2.87 2.07 -14.18
C GLN A 157 1.35 1.97 -14.40
N THR A 158 0.66 1.30 -13.48
CA THR A 158 -0.77 1.06 -13.55
C THR A 158 -1.51 1.76 -12.42
N LEU A 159 -2.56 2.51 -12.76
CA LEU A 159 -3.51 3.04 -11.79
C LEU A 159 -4.48 1.92 -11.40
N LEU A 160 -4.70 1.78 -10.10
CA LEU A 160 -5.54 0.71 -9.55
C LEU A 160 -6.96 1.18 -9.22
#